data_285d6f8c168598e2aea2d0d9d21d6370
#
_entry.id   285d6f8c168598e2aea2d0d9d21d6370
#
_cell.length_a   1.000
_cell.length_b   1.000
_cell.length_c   1.000
_cell.angle_alpha   90.00
_cell.angle_beta   90.00
_cell.angle_gamma   90.00
#
_symmetry.space_group_name_H-M   'P 1'
#
loop_
_entity.id
_entity.type
_entity.pdbx_description
1 polymer ?
#
loop_
_entity_poly.entity_id
_entity_poly.type
_entity_poly.pdbx_seq_one_letter_code
_entity_poly.pdbx_strand_id
1 'polypeptide(L)'
;EYLEQTGAKRAVVAGGGFIGLEVAENLMQKGLAVTVIDMADQIMPGFDKDMADYARRHLESKGIKVRLNTRLEAVLGESKAEGIRVPDGEIKADVVVMSLGIRANTAFLKDTGLEMMPNGTIVVDSQMKTSLEHVWAAGDCVSVVNRITGERTWAPMGSSANMEGRTLAEALCGEDSNFPGVLGTAVVKLPELNGGRTGLNEEAARKAGYDVVSVVSVVDDKAHYYPGASTFIIKLIADKASRKLLGVQVLGSGAVDK
;
A
#
# COMPACT_ATOMS: atom_id res chain seq x y z
N GLU A 1 14.80 15.97 14.22
CA GLU A 1 14.70 17.27 14.92
C GLU A 1 13.64 17.25 16.03
N TYR A 2 12.32 17.08 15.74
CA TYR A 2 11.26 17.04 16.77
C TYR A 2 11.52 15.95 17.84
N LEU A 3 11.87 14.74 17.43
CA LEU A 3 12.13 13.62 18.33
C LEU A 3 13.34 13.87 19.25
N GLU A 4 14.37 14.51 18.72
CA GLU A 4 15.59 14.88 19.45
C GLU A 4 15.31 16.00 20.48
N GLN A 5 14.54 17.00 20.08
CA GLN A 5 14.18 18.14 20.92
C GLN A 5 13.23 17.75 22.07
N THR A 6 12.31 16.82 21.81
CA THR A 6 11.28 16.43 22.79
C THR A 6 11.68 15.25 23.69
N GLY A 7 12.73 14.50 23.32
CA GLY A 7 13.12 13.28 24.01
C GLY A 7 12.06 12.19 23.98
N ALA A 8 11.24 12.17 22.93
CA ALA A 8 10.16 11.19 22.74
C ALA A 8 10.68 9.76 22.78
N LYS A 9 9.98 8.86 23.49
CA LYS A 9 10.38 7.45 23.66
C LYS A 9 9.33 6.48 23.17
N ARG A 10 8.09 6.91 23.02
CA ARG A 10 6.94 6.07 22.64
C ARG A 10 6.22 6.68 21.44
N ALA A 11 5.97 5.87 20.45
CA ALA A 11 5.21 6.27 19.29
C ALA A 11 4.01 5.35 19.05
N VAL A 12 2.90 5.93 18.64
CA VAL A 12 1.79 5.19 18.07
C VAL A 12 1.65 5.58 16.60
N VAL A 13 1.56 4.58 15.75
CA VAL A 13 1.24 4.73 14.32
C VAL A 13 -0.17 4.18 14.10
N ALA A 14 -1.10 5.05 13.75
CA ALA A 14 -2.45 4.66 13.37
C ALA A 14 -2.52 4.42 11.87
N GLY A 15 -2.69 3.16 11.49
CA GLY A 15 -2.72 2.66 10.12
C GLY A 15 -1.57 1.67 9.84
N GLY A 16 -1.94 0.42 9.56
CA GLY A 16 -1.03 -0.70 9.20
C GLY A 16 -0.81 -0.83 7.68
N GLY A 17 -1.06 0.24 6.93
CA GLY A 17 -0.70 0.33 5.52
C GLY A 17 0.81 0.55 5.32
N PHE A 18 1.27 0.55 4.07
CA PHE A 18 2.70 0.63 3.73
C PHE A 18 3.39 1.86 4.34
N ILE A 19 2.79 3.03 4.21
CA ILE A 19 3.33 4.27 4.78
C ILE A 19 3.48 4.16 6.30
N GLY A 20 2.44 3.65 6.99
CA GLY A 20 2.46 3.50 8.44
C GLY A 20 3.52 2.51 8.90
N LEU A 21 3.71 1.41 8.19
CA LEU A 21 4.71 0.39 8.53
C LEU A 21 6.14 0.89 8.31
N GLU A 22 6.41 1.62 7.23
CA GLU A 22 7.72 2.23 6.97
C GLU A 22 8.05 3.33 7.99
N VAL A 23 7.05 4.11 8.42
CA VAL A 23 7.22 5.06 9.52
C VAL A 23 7.50 4.33 10.82
N ALA A 24 6.80 3.24 11.12
CA ALA A 24 7.01 2.44 12.31
C ALA A 24 8.43 1.85 12.37
N GLU A 25 8.95 1.34 11.24
CA GLU A 25 10.34 0.89 11.12
C GLU A 25 11.32 2.02 11.47
N ASN A 26 11.15 3.17 10.83
CA ASN A 26 12.05 4.31 11.03
C ASN A 26 12.03 4.84 12.47
N LEU A 27 10.86 4.88 13.12
CA LEU A 27 10.73 5.28 14.52
C LEU A 27 11.40 4.26 15.46
N MET A 28 11.23 2.96 15.18
CA MET A 28 11.92 1.90 15.94
C MET A 28 13.44 2.01 15.79
N GLN A 29 13.96 2.23 14.58
CA GLN A 29 15.41 2.44 14.36
C GLN A 29 15.97 3.66 15.11
N LYS A 30 15.14 4.66 15.38
CA LYS A 30 15.48 5.80 16.23
C LYS A 30 15.35 5.52 17.74
N GLY A 31 15.07 4.28 18.11
CA GLY A 31 15.01 3.83 19.50
C GLY A 31 13.68 4.06 20.22
N LEU A 32 12.61 4.37 19.50
CA LEU A 32 11.28 4.52 20.12
C LEU A 32 10.62 3.13 20.30
N ALA A 33 9.86 2.99 21.37
CA ALA A 33 8.91 1.90 21.53
C ALA A 33 7.69 2.19 20.65
N VAL A 34 7.47 1.38 19.60
CA VAL A 34 6.45 1.62 18.60
C VAL A 34 5.26 0.69 18.77
N THR A 35 4.06 1.25 18.70
CA THR A 35 2.80 0.49 18.58
C THR A 35 2.10 0.92 17.30
N VAL A 36 1.81 -0.05 16.43
CA VAL A 36 0.95 0.12 15.26
C VAL A 36 -0.46 -0.31 15.63
N ILE A 37 -1.45 0.50 15.34
CA ILE A 37 -2.87 0.14 15.45
C ILE A 37 -3.53 0.19 14.08
N ASP A 38 -4.46 -0.72 13.81
CA ASP A 38 -5.32 -0.67 12.63
C ASP A 38 -6.73 -1.18 12.97
N MET A 39 -7.75 -0.56 12.38
CA MET A 39 -9.13 -1.02 12.51
C MET A 39 -9.42 -2.28 11.68
N ALA A 40 -8.58 -2.59 10.70
CA ALA A 40 -8.64 -3.82 9.93
C ALA A 40 -8.14 -5.03 10.75
N ASP A 41 -8.45 -6.22 10.28
CA ASP A 41 -8.02 -7.49 10.87
C ASP A 41 -6.63 -7.95 10.37
N GLN A 42 -5.98 -7.13 9.53
CA GLN A 42 -4.61 -7.35 9.04
C GLN A 42 -3.88 -6.04 8.73
N ILE A 43 -2.56 -6.12 8.69
CA ILE A 43 -1.68 -5.09 8.10
C ILE A 43 -1.51 -5.33 6.58
N MET A 44 -0.82 -4.44 5.89
CA MET A 44 -0.45 -4.58 4.47
C MET A 44 -1.66 -4.83 3.57
N PRO A 45 -2.58 -3.87 3.44
CA PRO A 45 -3.76 -4.03 2.60
C PRO A 45 -3.36 -4.42 1.16
N GLY A 46 -4.08 -5.39 0.59
CA GLY A 46 -3.80 -5.94 -0.74
C GLY A 46 -2.84 -7.14 -0.76
N PHE A 47 -2.22 -7.49 0.36
CA PHE A 47 -1.66 -8.84 0.56
C PHE A 47 -2.74 -9.79 1.06
N ASP A 48 -2.56 -11.08 0.80
CA ASP A 48 -3.39 -12.10 1.43
C ASP A 48 -3.04 -12.25 2.92
N LYS A 49 -4.00 -12.73 3.69
CA LYS A 49 -3.90 -12.77 5.15
C LYS A 49 -2.73 -13.61 5.66
N ASP A 50 -2.41 -14.71 5.02
CA ASP A 50 -1.28 -15.60 5.37
C ASP A 50 0.07 -14.86 5.23
N MET A 51 0.24 -14.08 4.15
CA MET A 51 1.43 -13.26 3.91
C MET A 51 1.49 -12.08 4.90
N ALA A 52 0.36 -11.40 5.11
CA ALA A 52 0.26 -10.29 6.06
C ALA A 52 0.51 -10.73 7.51
N ASP A 53 0.02 -11.92 7.91
CA ASP A 53 0.26 -12.48 9.25
C ASP A 53 1.73 -12.87 9.47
N TYR A 54 2.42 -13.36 8.44
CA TYR A 54 3.87 -13.57 8.53
C TYR A 54 4.61 -12.26 8.78
N ALA A 55 4.31 -11.23 7.99
CA ALA A 55 4.91 -9.90 8.16
C ALA A 55 4.60 -9.31 9.55
N ARG A 56 3.37 -9.44 10.05
CA ARG A 56 2.99 -9.01 11.39
C ARG A 56 3.81 -9.68 12.48
N ARG A 57 3.93 -11.01 12.45
CA ARG A 57 4.74 -11.76 13.42
C ARG A 57 6.21 -11.35 13.36
N HIS A 58 6.71 -11.06 12.17
CA HIS A 58 8.07 -10.56 11.99
C HIS A 58 8.24 -9.20 12.67
N LEU A 59 7.32 -8.24 12.46
CA LEU A 59 7.34 -6.94 13.14
C LEU A 59 7.32 -7.09 14.67
N GLU A 60 6.45 -7.97 15.18
CA GLU A 60 6.36 -8.26 16.62
C GLU A 60 7.65 -8.87 17.17
N SER A 61 8.32 -9.73 16.41
CA SER A 61 9.63 -10.29 16.80
C SER A 61 10.75 -9.23 16.87
N LYS A 62 10.58 -8.11 16.13
CA LYS A 62 11.48 -6.96 16.17
C LYS A 62 11.09 -5.92 17.23
N GLY A 63 10.07 -6.19 18.04
CA GLY A 63 9.64 -5.34 19.14
C GLY A 63 8.60 -4.28 18.81
N ILE A 64 8.10 -4.24 17.57
CA ILE A 64 6.95 -3.39 17.21
C ILE A 64 5.66 -4.10 17.66
N LYS A 65 4.86 -3.43 18.50
CA LYS A 65 3.55 -3.96 18.90
C LYS A 65 2.54 -3.69 17.79
N VAL A 66 1.75 -4.70 17.42
CA VAL A 66 0.68 -4.55 16.42
C VAL A 66 -0.67 -4.89 17.06
N ARG A 67 -1.63 -3.97 16.97
CA ARG A 67 -2.99 -4.12 17.46
C ARG A 67 -3.96 -3.94 16.30
N LEU A 68 -4.48 -5.04 15.81
CA LEU A 68 -5.52 -5.10 14.79
C LEU A 68 -6.92 -4.98 15.41
N ASN A 69 -7.94 -4.77 14.58
CA ASN A 69 -9.32 -4.52 15.03
C ASN A 69 -9.40 -3.40 16.10
N THR A 70 -8.47 -2.43 16.03
CA THR A 70 -8.31 -1.37 17.02
C THR A 70 -8.48 -0.01 16.35
N ARG A 71 -9.61 0.64 16.63
CA ARG A 71 -9.92 1.96 16.08
C ARG A 71 -9.28 3.06 16.92
N LEU A 72 -8.69 4.06 16.28
CA LEU A 72 -8.32 5.32 16.91
C LEU A 72 -9.59 6.14 17.18
N GLU A 73 -9.87 6.48 18.43
CA GLU A 73 -11.02 7.31 18.83
C GLU A 73 -10.62 8.77 19.07
N ALA A 74 -9.48 9.00 19.72
CA ALA A 74 -8.96 10.34 20.00
C ALA A 74 -7.45 10.32 20.22
N VAL A 75 -6.81 11.44 19.93
CA VAL A 75 -5.46 11.76 20.42
C VAL A 75 -5.62 12.51 21.74
N LEU A 76 -4.87 12.11 22.76
CA LEU A 76 -4.91 12.66 24.11
C LEU A 76 -3.76 13.63 24.35
N GLY A 77 -3.99 14.64 25.20
CA GLY A 77 -3.05 15.69 25.57
C GLY A 77 -3.57 17.08 25.22
N GLU A 78 -3.16 18.10 25.93
CA GLU A 78 -3.59 19.49 25.73
C GLU A 78 -2.65 20.24 24.79
N SER A 79 -1.36 20.33 25.13
CA SER A 79 -0.34 21.07 24.34
C SER A 79 0.56 20.17 23.51
N LYS A 80 0.60 18.88 23.82
CA LYS A 80 1.38 17.84 23.13
C LYS A 80 0.64 16.50 23.22
N ALA A 81 0.99 15.57 22.35
CA ALA A 81 0.47 14.23 22.43
C ALA A 81 0.98 13.51 23.69
N GLU A 82 0.07 12.89 24.43
CA GLU A 82 0.35 12.09 25.63
C GLU A 82 -0.08 10.63 25.47
N GLY A 83 -0.91 10.38 24.46
CA GLY A 83 -1.42 9.06 24.14
C GLY A 83 -2.55 9.10 23.13
N ILE A 84 -3.20 7.97 22.99
CA ILE A 84 -4.41 7.81 22.20
C ILE A 84 -5.48 7.08 23.02
N ARG A 85 -6.76 7.32 22.69
CA ARG A 85 -7.87 6.51 23.14
C ARG A 85 -8.28 5.51 22.08
N VAL A 86 -8.53 4.30 22.51
CA VAL A 86 -9.02 3.17 21.72
C VAL A 86 -10.19 2.51 22.47
N PRO A 87 -11.01 1.65 21.85
CA PRO A 87 -12.22 1.12 22.48
C PRO A 87 -12.02 0.40 23.82
N ASP A 88 -10.86 -0.21 24.03
CA ASP A 88 -10.53 -0.96 25.24
C ASP A 88 -9.55 -0.24 26.20
N GLY A 89 -9.41 1.08 26.06
CA GLY A 89 -8.62 1.91 26.97
C GLY A 89 -7.75 2.97 26.31
N GLU A 90 -6.58 3.22 26.89
CA GLU A 90 -5.65 4.24 26.42
C GLU A 90 -4.26 3.65 26.18
N ILE A 91 -3.56 4.14 25.15
CA ILE A 91 -2.19 3.80 24.84
C ILE A 91 -1.34 5.06 24.98
N LYS A 92 -0.38 5.05 25.88
CA LYS A 92 0.54 6.18 26.08
C LYS A 92 1.47 6.37 24.88
N ALA A 93 1.61 7.59 24.41
CA ALA A 93 2.49 7.94 23.31
C ALA A 93 2.99 9.39 23.45
N ASP A 94 4.24 9.59 23.12
CA ASP A 94 4.86 10.93 23.05
C ASP A 94 4.76 11.50 21.63
N VAL A 95 4.52 10.60 20.64
CA VAL A 95 4.28 10.92 19.22
C VAL A 95 3.16 10.05 18.70
N VAL A 96 2.24 10.66 17.96
CA VAL A 96 1.17 9.96 17.23
C VAL A 96 1.28 10.30 15.75
N VAL A 97 1.42 9.28 14.93
CA VAL A 97 1.43 9.41 13.46
C VAL A 97 0.13 8.85 12.90
N MET A 98 -0.61 9.66 12.18
CA MET A 98 -1.84 9.26 11.51
C MET A 98 -1.54 8.90 10.05
N SER A 99 -1.61 7.61 9.70
CA SER A 99 -1.45 7.06 8.36
C SER A 99 -2.72 6.33 7.94
N LEU A 100 -3.85 7.05 8.01
CA LEU A 100 -5.22 6.50 7.89
C LEU A 100 -5.72 6.44 6.43
N GLY A 101 -4.80 6.39 5.48
CA GLY A 101 -5.10 6.36 4.06
C GLY A 101 -5.06 7.75 3.41
N ILE A 102 -5.36 7.76 2.12
CA ILE A 102 -5.35 8.95 1.28
C ILE A 102 -6.69 9.13 0.57
N ARG A 103 -6.94 10.31 0.07
CA ARG A 103 -8.08 10.64 -0.78
C ARG A 103 -7.63 11.55 -1.91
N ALA A 104 -8.20 11.38 -3.10
CA ALA A 104 -7.99 12.32 -4.18
C ALA A 104 -8.52 13.71 -3.78
N ASN A 105 -7.69 14.73 -3.91
CA ASN A 105 -8.09 16.11 -3.59
C ASN A 105 -8.77 16.77 -4.79
N THR A 106 -9.96 16.29 -5.12
CA THR A 106 -10.74 16.65 -6.31
C THR A 106 -12.07 17.32 -5.98
N ALA A 107 -12.32 17.63 -4.72
CA ALA A 107 -13.59 18.20 -4.27
C ALA A 107 -13.94 19.54 -4.97
N PHE A 108 -12.92 20.31 -5.38
CA PHE A 108 -13.09 21.57 -6.12
C PHE A 108 -13.62 21.39 -7.57
N LEU A 109 -13.58 20.16 -8.09
CA LEU A 109 -14.09 19.80 -9.42
C LEU A 109 -15.56 19.35 -9.38
N LYS A 110 -16.16 19.33 -8.20
CA LYS A 110 -17.58 19.02 -8.06
C LYS A 110 -18.41 20.00 -8.90
N ASP A 111 -19.44 19.48 -9.54
CA ASP A 111 -20.37 20.26 -10.36
C ASP A 111 -19.78 20.88 -11.66
N THR A 112 -18.56 20.50 -12.06
CA THR A 112 -17.96 20.91 -13.34
C THR A 112 -18.43 20.10 -14.54
N GLY A 113 -19.18 18.99 -14.34
CA GLY A 113 -19.53 18.04 -15.39
C GLY A 113 -18.44 17.01 -15.70
N LEU A 114 -17.33 17.03 -14.98
CA LEU A 114 -16.24 16.05 -15.12
C LEU A 114 -16.70 14.68 -14.65
N GLU A 115 -16.47 13.64 -15.46
CA GLU A 115 -16.76 12.26 -15.05
C GLU A 115 -15.80 11.83 -13.96
N MET A 116 -16.35 11.35 -12.84
CA MET A 116 -15.58 10.95 -11.67
C MET A 116 -16.11 9.62 -11.13
N MET A 117 -15.19 8.84 -10.53
CA MET A 117 -15.54 7.64 -9.78
C MET A 117 -16.17 8.01 -8.42
N PRO A 118 -16.93 7.09 -7.79
CA PRO A 118 -17.52 7.34 -6.45
C PRO A 118 -16.52 7.70 -5.36
N ASN A 119 -15.25 7.29 -5.51
CA ASN A 119 -14.16 7.63 -4.59
C ASN A 119 -13.54 9.02 -4.85
N GLY A 120 -14.07 9.77 -5.81
CA GLY A 120 -13.62 11.11 -6.18
C GLY A 120 -12.47 11.14 -7.17
N THR A 121 -12.02 10.02 -7.73
CA THR A 121 -10.97 10.03 -8.77
C THR A 121 -11.55 10.38 -10.14
N ILE A 122 -10.76 11.11 -10.93
CA ILE A 122 -11.14 11.56 -12.28
C ILE A 122 -11.04 10.40 -13.25
N VAL A 123 -12.06 10.20 -14.08
CA VAL A 123 -12.04 9.22 -15.15
C VAL A 123 -11.23 9.76 -16.33
N VAL A 124 -10.22 9.01 -16.78
CA VAL A 124 -9.40 9.35 -17.96
C VAL A 124 -9.34 8.17 -18.93
N ASP A 125 -9.10 8.47 -20.19
CA ASP A 125 -8.81 7.45 -21.22
C ASP A 125 -7.31 7.05 -21.20
N SER A 126 -6.87 6.24 -22.17
CA SER A 126 -5.47 5.80 -22.28
C SER A 126 -4.51 6.95 -22.64
N GLN A 127 -4.99 8.08 -23.12
CA GLN A 127 -4.21 9.29 -23.41
C GLN A 127 -4.34 10.35 -22.31
N MET A 128 -4.85 9.96 -21.14
CA MET A 128 -5.09 10.85 -19.99
C MET A 128 -6.09 11.97 -20.25
N LYS A 129 -6.95 11.84 -21.30
CA LYS A 129 -8.03 12.78 -21.54
C LYS A 129 -9.19 12.51 -20.59
N THR A 130 -9.82 13.57 -20.13
CA THR A 130 -11.04 13.48 -19.31
C THR A 130 -12.30 13.52 -20.18
N SER A 131 -13.47 13.48 -19.56
CA SER A 131 -14.76 13.63 -20.24
C SER A 131 -15.02 15.05 -20.80
N LEU A 132 -14.23 16.03 -20.38
CA LEU A 132 -14.34 17.41 -20.86
C LEU A 132 -13.31 17.69 -21.97
N GLU A 133 -13.74 18.37 -22.99
CA GLU A 133 -12.88 18.81 -24.09
C GLU A 133 -11.76 19.71 -23.58
N HIS A 134 -10.55 19.51 -24.07
CA HIS A 134 -9.33 20.26 -23.68
C HIS A 134 -8.94 20.14 -22.20
N VAL A 135 -9.43 19.11 -21.49
CA VAL A 135 -9.07 18.86 -20.09
C VAL A 135 -8.45 17.47 -19.96
N TRP A 136 -7.28 17.41 -19.37
CA TRP A 136 -6.53 16.19 -19.07
C TRP A 136 -6.27 16.07 -17.58
N ALA A 137 -6.04 14.88 -17.09
CA ALA A 137 -5.64 14.62 -15.71
C ALA A 137 -4.66 13.45 -15.63
N ALA A 138 -3.70 13.50 -14.72
CA ALA A 138 -2.74 12.44 -14.47
C ALA A 138 -2.30 12.44 -12.99
N GLY A 139 -1.77 11.32 -12.53
CA GLY A 139 -1.26 11.14 -11.17
C GLY A 139 -2.30 10.62 -10.19
N ASP A 140 -2.06 10.82 -8.91
CA ASP A 140 -2.83 10.21 -7.81
C ASP A 140 -4.32 10.62 -7.77
N CYS A 141 -4.73 11.55 -8.60
CA CYS A 141 -6.13 12.01 -8.68
C CYS A 141 -6.97 11.28 -9.73
N VAL A 142 -6.39 10.40 -10.56
CA VAL A 142 -7.10 9.74 -11.64
C VAL A 142 -7.42 8.27 -11.35
N SER A 143 -8.42 7.74 -12.04
CA SER A 143 -8.69 6.30 -12.16
C SER A 143 -8.24 5.80 -13.52
N VAL A 144 -7.54 4.67 -13.51
CA VAL A 144 -6.97 4.03 -14.69
C VAL A 144 -7.51 2.59 -14.83
N VAL A 145 -7.11 1.88 -15.89
CA VAL A 145 -7.56 0.51 -16.12
C VAL A 145 -6.62 -0.48 -15.41
N ASN A 146 -7.19 -1.45 -14.68
CA ASN A 146 -6.47 -2.62 -14.20
C ASN A 146 -6.29 -3.61 -15.36
N ARG A 147 -5.05 -3.95 -15.69
CA ARG A 147 -4.69 -4.79 -16.84
C ARG A 147 -5.16 -6.24 -16.73
N ILE A 148 -5.51 -6.72 -15.55
CA ILE A 148 -5.96 -8.09 -15.33
C ILE A 148 -7.47 -8.18 -15.47
N THR A 149 -8.21 -7.26 -14.86
CA THR A 149 -9.69 -7.28 -14.84
C THR A 149 -10.31 -6.48 -15.96
N GLY A 150 -9.60 -5.53 -16.57
CA GLY A 150 -10.15 -4.56 -17.51
C GLY A 150 -10.99 -3.46 -16.86
N GLU A 151 -11.18 -3.51 -15.55
CA GLU A 151 -12.01 -2.56 -14.82
C GLU A 151 -11.21 -1.32 -14.37
N ARG A 152 -11.95 -0.25 -14.08
CA ARG A 152 -11.38 0.96 -13.50
C ARG A 152 -10.86 0.69 -12.09
N THR A 153 -9.68 1.23 -11.81
CA THR A 153 -9.03 1.13 -10.50
C THR A 153 -8.33 2.43 -10.15
N TRP A 154 -8.10 2.62 -8.87
CA TRP A 154 -7.28 3.70 -8.35
C TRP A 154 -5.91 3.16 -7.92
N ALA A 155 -4.84 3.71 -8.47
CA ALA A 155 -3.47 3.28 -8.22
C ALA A 155 -2.56 4.49 -7.88
N PRO A 156 -2.72 5.10 -6.70
CA PRO A 156 -1.98 6.29 -6.29
C PRO A 156 -0.53 5.91 -5.92
N MET A 157 0.28 5.75 -6.94
CA MET A 157 1.67 5.32 -6.86
C MET A 157 2.55 6.22 -7.70
N GLY A 158 3.69 6.65 -7.17
CA GLY A 158 4.61 7.55 -7.86
C GLY A 158 5.11 7.01 -9.22
N SER A 159 5.26 5.69 -9.34
CA SER A 159 5.61 5.05 -10.62
C SER A 159 4.50 5.18 -11.66
N SER A 160 3.25 4.95 -11.28
CA SER A 160 2.09 5.13 -12.16
C SER A 160 1.95 6.60 -12.55
N ALA A 161 1.97 7.52 -11.58
CA ALA A 161 1.87 8.95 -11.80
C ALA A 161 2.95 9.48 -12.77
N ASN A 162 4.19 8.96 -12.67
CA ASN A 162 5.27 9.32 -13.58
C ASN A 162 5.01 8.83 -15.02
N MET A 163 4.54 7.59 -15.19
CA MET A 163 4.20 7.05 -16.51
C MET A 163 3.00 7.78 -17.12
N GLU A 164 1.97 8.05 -16.34
CA GLU A 164 0.79 8.81 -16.76
C GLU A 164 1.17 10.22 -17.23
N GLY A 165 2.03 10.91 -16.47
CA GLY A 165 2.51 12.24 -16.84
C GLY A 165 3.32 12.24 -18.13
N ARG A 166 4.12 11.22 -18.41
CA ARG A 166 4.84 11.07 -19.68
C ARG A 166 3.88 10.82 -20.84
N THR A 167 2.96 9.88 -20.69
CA THR A 167 1.92 9.59 -21.71
C THR A 167 1.13 10.85 -22.03
N LEU A 168 0.74 11.62 -21.01
CA LEU A 168 0.03 12.89 -21.20
C LEU A 168 0.88 13.88 -22.00
N ALA A 169 2.16 14.06 -21.67
CA ALA A 169 3.03 14.98 -22.37
C ALA A 169 3.22 14.60 -23.84
N GLU A 170 3.44 13.32 -24.13
CA GLU A 170 3.56 12.78 -25.48
C GLU A 170 2.25 12.99 -26.28
N ALA A 171 1.09 12.68 -25.68
CA ALA A 171 -0.20 12.88 -26.31
C ALA A 171 -0.48 14.38 -26.61
N LEU A 172 -0.08 15.30 -25.72
CA LEU A 172 -0.20 16.74 -25.98
C LEU A 172 0.73 17.23 -27.09
N CYS A 173 1.85 16.55 -27.31
CA CYS A 173 2.76 16.80 -28.44
C CYS A 173 2.28 16.18 -29.76
N GLY A 174 1.14 15.47 -29.76
CA GLY A 174 0.57 14.86 -30.94
C GLY A 174 1.08 13.45 -31.25
N GLU A 175 1.80 12.83 -30.30
CA GLU A 175 2.24 11.45 -30.41
C GLU A 175 1.10 10.47 -30.03
N ASP A 176 1.06 9.31 -30.67
CA ASP A 176 0.12 8.22 -30.35
C ASP A 176 0.63 7.42 -29.14
N SER A 177 0.68 8.08 -27.99
CA SER A 177 1.09 7.47 -26.74
C SER A 177 -0.12 7.03 -25.92
N ASN A 178 -0.06 5.82 -25.38
CA ASN A 178 -1.16 5.22 -24.65
C ASN A 178 -0.66 4.60 -23.33
N PHE A 179 -1.24 5.00 -22.23
CA PHE A 179 -1.00 4.39 -20.93
C PHE A 179 -1.60 2.98 -20.86
N PRO A 180 -0.79 1.95 -20.63
CA PRO A 180 -1.26 0.56 -20.73
C PRO A 180 -2.14 0.11 -19.54
N GLY A 181 -2.36 0.98 -18.55
CA GLY A 181 -3.00 0.62 -17.30
C GLY A 181 -2.01 0.03 -16.28
N VAL A 182 -2.52 -0.41 -15.15
CA VAL A 182 -1.74 -0.83 -13.97
C VAL A 182 -1.96 -2.29 -13.60
N LEU A 183 -0.95 -2.87 -12.95
CA LEU A 183 -1.04 -4.17 -12.28
C LEU A 183 -1.19 -4.03 -10.75
N GLY A 184 -1.08 -2.82 -10.20
CA GLY A 184 -1.11 -2.58 -8.76
C GLY A 184 0.17 -3.06 -8.05
N THR A 185 1.32 -2.96 -8.74
CA THR A 185 2.62 -3.32 -8.16
C THR A 185 2.99 -2.36 -7.03
N ALA A 186 3.40 -2.91 -5.91
CA ALA A 186 3.85 -2.14 -4.75
C ALA A 186 4.90 -2.91 -3.95
N VAL A 187 5.81 -2.18 -3.35
CA VAL A 187 6.81 -2.71 -2.41
C VAL A 187 6.73 -1.93 -1.10
N VAL A 188 7.10 -2.60 -0.01
CA VAL A 188 7.16 -2.00 1.33
C VAL A 188 8.40 -2.50 2.05
N LYS A 189 9.05 -1.60 2.77
CA LYS A 189 10.17 -1.92 3.63
C LYS A 189 9.71 -2.10 5.07
N LEU A 190 10.11 -3.21 5.68
CA LEU A 190 9.92 -3.54 7.09
C LEU A 190 11.29 -3.79 7.72
N PRO A 191 11.40 -3.82 9.07
CA PRO A 191 12.66 -4.15 9.73
C PRO A 191 13.25 -5.47 9.24
N GLU A 192 14.34 -5.45 8.51
CA GLU A 192 15.04 -6.62 7.96
C GLU A 192 14.16 -7.55 7.09
N LEU A 193 13.04 -7.05 6.60
CA LEU A 193 12.11 -7.77 5.72
C LEU A 193 11.54 -6.78 4.70
N ASN A 194 11.46 -7.18 3.46
CA ASN A 194 10.76 -6.43 2.41
C ASN A 194 9.53 -7.22 1.96
N GLY A 195 8.48 -6.50 1.62
CA GLY A 195 7.29 -7.08 1.00
C GLY A 195 7.08 -6.51 -0.40
N GLY A 196 6.78 -7.37 -1.37
CA GLY A 196 6.43 -6.95 -2.73
C GLY A 196 5.16 -7.66 -3.19
N ARG A 197 4.36 -6.97 -3.99
CA ARG A 197 3.20 -7.58 -4.65
C ARG A 197 2.96 -6.98 -6.02
N THR A 198 2.37 -7.78 -6.90
CA THR A 198 1.83 -7.32 -8.18
C THR A 198 0.61 -8.14 -8.55
N GLY A 199 -0.33 -7.55 -9.27
CA GLY A 199 -1.58 -8.20 -9.64
C GLY A 199 -2.60 -8.24 -8.50
N LEU A 200 -3.47 -9.24 -8.56
CA LEU A 200 -4.58 -9.45 -7.63
C LEU A 200 -4.17 -10.33 -6.45
N ASN A 201 -4.71 -10.08 -5.28
CA ASN A 201 -4.74 -11.05 -4.19
C ASN A 201 -5.89 -12.06 -4.43
N GLU A 202 -5.99 -13.10 -3.62
CA GLU A 202 -7.01 -14.14 -3.79
C GLU A 202 -8.44 -13.58 -3.73
N GLU A 203 -8.70 -12.69 -2.77
CA GLU A 203 -10.03 -12.09 -2.58
C GLU A 203 -10.43 -11.25 -3.80
N ALA A 204 -9.55 -10.37 -4.27
CA ALA A 204 -9.79 -9.54 -5.44
C ALA A 204 -9.96 -10.39 -6.72
N ALA A 205 -9.19 -11.46 -6.86
CA ALA A 205 -9.30 -12.38 -7.98
C ALA A 205 -10.64 -13.12 -7.98
N ARG A 206 -11.09 -13.64 -6.82
CA ARG A 206 -12.41 -14.27 -6.68
C ARG A 206 -13.54 -13.27 -6.96
N LYS A 207 -13.41 -12.05 -6.44
CA LYS A 207 -14.39 -10.97 -6.68
C LYS A 207 -14.48 -10.60 -8.16
N ALA A 208 -13.38 -10.69 -8.89
CA ALA A 208 -13.34 -10.49 -10.35
C ALA A 208 -13.83 -11.71 -11.15
N GLY A 209 -14.31 -12.78 -10.50
CA GLY A 209 -14.93 -13.95 -11.13
C GLY A 209 -13.97 -15.05 -11.56
N TYR A 210 -12.69 -15.02 -11.13
CA TYR A 210 -11.72 -16.07 -11.44
C TYR A 210 -11.88 -17.29 -10.53
N ASP A 211 -11.63 -18.49 -11.09
CA ASP A 211 -11.49 -19.75 -10.32
C ASP A 211 -10.06 -19.84 -9.75
N VAL A 212 -9.90 -19.30 -8.55
CA VAL A 212 -8.59 -19.04 -7.95
C VAL A 212 -7.94 -20.30 -7.39
N VAL A 213 -6.72 -20.55 -7.82
CA VAL A 213 -5.75 -21.45 -7.18
C VAL A 213 -4.53 -20.66 -6.75
N SER A 214 -4.00 -20.97 -5.56
CA SER A 214 -2.79 -20.34 -5.07
C SER A 214 -1.81 -21.36 -4.51
N VAL A 215 -0.53 -21.01 -4.49
CA VAL A 215 0.55 -21.79 -3.90
C VAL A 215 1.51 -20.85 -3.18
N VAL A 216 1.92 -21.25 -1.98
CA VAL A 216 3.00 -20.60 -1.24
C VAL A 216 4.23 -21.50 -1.30
N SER A 217 5.36 -20.92 -1.68
CA SER A 217 6.67 -21.59 -1.65
C SER A 217 7.62 -20.82 -0.74
N VAL A 218 8.37 -21.56 0.05
CA VAL A 218 9.41 -21.02 0.93
C VAL A 218 10.72 -21.57 0.44
N VAL A 219 11.58 -20.69 -0.05
CA VAL A 219 12.86 -21.02 -0.68
C VAL A 219 13.94 -20.06 -0.19
N ASP A 220 15.18 -20.34 -0.52
CA ASP A 220 16.25 -19.38 -0.35
C ASP A 220 16.27 -18.40 -1.53
N ASP A 221 16.59 -17.12 -1.27
CA ASP A 221 16.74 -16.08 -2.31
C ASP A 221 17.92 -16.32 -3.27
N LYS A 222 18.84 -17.19 -2.88
CA LYS A 222 19.99 -17.70 -3.64
C LYS A 222 20.35 -19.09 -3.13
N ALA A 223 21.27 -19.77 -3.80
CA ALA A 223 21.71 -21.08 -3.35
C ALA A 223 22.16 -21.03 -1.87
N HIS A 224 21.69 -21.98 -1.05
CA HIS A 224 21.86 -21.99 0.40
C HIS A 224 23.31 -21.89 0.89
N TYR A 225 24.27 -22.32 0.06
CA TYR A 225 25.71 -22.22 0.33
C TYR A 225 26.29 -20.83 -0.01
N TYR A 226 25.52 -19.94 -0.59
CA TYR A 226 25.99 -18.59 -0.93
C TYR A 226 25.97 -17.70 0.32
N PRO A 227 27.04 -16.91 0.57
CA PRO A 227 27.04 -15.99 1.71
C PRO A 227 25.87 -15.02 1.69
N GLY A 228 25.18 -14.92 2.82
CA GLY A 228 24.02 -14.06 2.98
C GLY A 228 22.75 -14.58 2.28
N ALA A 229 22.64 -15.88 2.02
CA ALA A 229 21.39 -16.49 1.61
C ALA A 229 20.35 -16.31 2.71
N SER A 230 19.13 -16.00 2.33
CA SER A 230 18.02 -15.71 3.25
C SER A 230 16.71 -16.28 2.74
N THR A 231 15.79 -16.50 3.66
CA THR A 231 14.46 -17.03 3.33
C THR A 231 13.69 -16.05 2.44
N PHE A 232 13.12 -16.60 1.38
CA PHE A 232 12.26 -15.93 0.44
C PHE A 232 10.93 -16.67 0.32
N ILE A 233 9.85 -15.99 0.67
CA ILE A 233 8.49 -16.53 0.62
C ILE A 233 7.81 -15.93 -0.60
N ILE A 234 7.33 -16.80 -1.49
CA ILE A 234 6.59 -16.38 -2.67
C ILE A 234 5.22 -17.05 -2.68
N LYS A 235 4.19 -16.25 -2.92
CA LYS A 235 2.83 -16.72 -3.17
C LYS A 235 2.44 -16.38 -4.59
N LEU A 236 2.05 -17.40 -5.35
CA LEU A 236 1.51 -17.26 -6.70
C LEU A 236 0.00 -17.46 -6.66
N ILE A 237 -0.72 -16.63 -7.39
CA ILE A 237 -2.18 -16.67 -7.50
C ILE A 237 -2.52 -16.78 -8.99
N ALA A 238 -3.26 -17.80 -9.37
CA ALA A 238 -3.59 -18.08 -10.77
C ALA A 238 -5.07 -18.44 -10.94
N ASP A 239 -5.58 -18.27 -12.15
CA ASP A 239 -6.86 -18.80 -12.56
C ASP A 239 -6.71 -20.28 -12.96
N LYS A 240 -7.43 -21.15 -12.30
CA LYS A 240 -7.37 -22.59 -12.52
C LYS A 240 -7.81 -22.99 -13.94
N ALA A 241 -8.83 -22.30 -14.48
CA ALA A 241 -9.38 -22.60 -15.79
C ALA A 241 -8.44 -22.19 -16.94
N SER A 242 -7.98 -20.95 -16.95
CA SER A 242 -7.13 -20.42 -18.03
C SER A 242 -5.64 -20.63 -17.78
N ARG A 243 -5.24 -21.00 -16.56
CA ARG A 243 -3.84 -21.07 -16.08
C ARG A 243 -3.07 -19.74 -16.14
N LYS A 244 -3.79 -18.62 -16.25
CA LYS A 244 -3.17 -17.29 -16.22
C LYS A 244 -2.73 -16.95 -14.81
N LEU A 245 -1.53 -16.39 -14.70
CA LEU A 245 -1.05 -15.80 -13.45
C LEU A 245 -1.83 -14.48 -13.21
N LEU A 246 -2.47 -14.39 -12.05
CA LEU A 246 -3.28 -13.25 -11.66
C LEU A 246 -2.57 -12.34 -10.67
N GLY A 247 -1.67 -12.90 -9.85
CA GLY A 247 -0.95 -12.13 -8.85
C GLY A 247 0.23 -12.86 -8.25
N VAL A 248 1.14 -12.08 -7.71
CA VAL A 248 2.32 -12.55 -6.98
C VAL A 248 2.48 -11.71 -5.72
N GLN A 249 2.81 -12.36 -4.61
CA GLN A 249 3.19 -11.71 -3.36
C GLN A 249 4.48 -12.33 -2.87
N VAL A 250 5.37 -11.50 -2.37
CA VAL A 250 6.69 -11.96 -1.90
C VAL A 250 7.05 -11.29 -0.58
N LEU A 251 7.76 -12.04 0.27
CA LEU A 251 8.39 -11.55 1.49
C LEU A 251 9.82 -12.08 1.55
N GLY A 252 10.78 -11.23 1.82
CA GLY A 252 12.17 -11.62 1.93
C GLY A 252 13.05 -10.45 2.40
N SER A 253 14.26 -10.75 2.88
CA SER A 253 15.22 -9.71 3.31
C SER A 253 15.92 -9.02 2.13
N GLY A 254 15.87 -9.63 0.95
CA GLY A 254 16.50 -9.17 -0.30
C GLY A 254 15.48 -8.74 -1.35
N ALA A 255 15.83 -8.99 -2.58
CA ALA A 255 15.19 -8.52 -3.80
C ALA A 255 13.73 -8.97 -4.01
N VAL A 256 12.80 -8.30 -3.37
CA VAL A 256 11.34 -8.49 -3.58
C VAL A 256 10.76 -7.60 -4.69
N ASP A 257 11.60 -6.77 -5.27
CA ASP A 257 11.30 -5.75 -6.28
C ASP A 257 11.73 -6.17 -7.71
N LYS A 258 12.26 -7.36 -7.87
CA LYS A 258 12.81 -7.88 -9.13
C LYS A 258 11.96 -8.96 -9.77
#